data_4f252b54087fcb20febb8300438885d7
#
_entry.id   4f252b54087fcb20febb8300438885d7
#
_cell.length_a   1.000
_cell.length_b   1.000
_cell.length_c   1.000
_cell.angle_alpha   90.00
_cell.angle_beta   90.00
_cell.angle_gamma   90.00
#
_symmetry.space_group_name_H-M   'P 1'
#
loop_
_entity.id
_entity.type
_entity.pdbx_description
1 polymer ?
#
loop_
_entity_poly.entity_id
_entity_poly.type
_entity_poly.pdbx_seq_one_letter_code
_entity_poly.pdbx_strand_id
1 'polypeptide(L)'
;MIAIFKREIRNYLKRPLFWVGVLLVIYGVFNATSPYLTTHYLTTGEEIINDQSNTSVEGEVYEGYIPATPEKHREVWHEKIKIKLTDVFGLTDSEAQNVIEKLESMNLKEAYAYLEQEYNWYGARYLYEDSTYYKGTAEEINAYLDKKLEDKTFSFYYARKFADFAGLYM
;
A
#
# COMPACT_ATOMS: atom_id res chain seq x y z
N MET A 1 17.33 -20.57 -43.33
CA MET A 1 16.75 -20.41 -41.99
C MET A 1 15.51 -19.50 -41.98
N ILE A 2 15.57 -18.26 -42.45
CA ILE A 2 14.45 -17.29 -42.48
C ILE A 2 13.20 -17.81 -43.21
N ALA A 3 13.37 -18.54 -44.34
CA ALA A 3 12.24 -19.07 -45.13
C ALA A 3 11.46 -20.16 -44.38
N ILE A 4 12.15 -21.01 -43.63
CA ILE A 4 11.54 -22.06 -42.79
C ILE A 4 10.76 -21.42 -41.67
N PHE A 5 11.35 -20.44 -40.97
CA PHE A 5 10.72 -19.71 -39.91
C PHE A 5 9.44 -18.99 -40.35
N LYS A 6 9.46 -18.29 -41.50
CA LYS A 6 8.26 -17.65 -42.08
C LYS A 6 7.17 -18.66 -42.42
N ARG A 7 7.55 -19.85 -42.89
CA ARG A 7 6.59 -20.92 -43.20
C ARG A 7 5.93 -21.45 -41.93
N GLU A 8 6.72 -21.70 -40.90
CA GLU A 8 6.20 -22.17 -39.60
C GLU A 8 5.26 -21.18 -38.96
N ILE A 9 5.64 -19.89 -38.86
CA ILE A 9 4.76 -18.85 -38.32
C ILE A 9 3.43 -18.81 -39.09
N ARG A 10 3.47 -18.86 -40.43
CA ARG A 10 2.25 -18.87 -41.25
C ARG A 10 1.35 -20.05 -40.95
N ASN A 11 1.96 -21.22 -40.66
CA ASN A 11 1.22 -22.43 -40.31
C ASN A 11 0.57 -22.32 -38.93
N TYR A 12 1.26 -21.73 -37.95
CA TYR A 12 0.69 -21.46 -36.62
C TYR A 12 -0.47 -20.47 -36.68
N LEU A 13 -0.31 -19.38 -37.42
CA LEU A 13 -1.37 -18.35 -37.58
C LEU A 13 -2.65 -18.89 -38.24
N LYS A 14 -2.57 -19.99 -38.99
CA LYS A 14 -3.72 -20.67 -39.60
C LYS A 14 -4.46 -21.62 -38.67
N ARG A 15 -3.86 -21.97 -37.51
CA ARG A 15 -4.48 -22.90 -36.55
C ARG A 15 -5.47 -22.18 -35.66
N PRO A 16 -6.74 -22.57 -35.62
CA PRO A 16 -7.72 -21.88 -34.73
C PRO A 16 -7.32 -21.98 -33.26
N LEU A 17 -6.71 -23.07 -32.83
CA LEU A 17 -6.22 -23.27 -31.47
C LEU A 17 -5.18 -22.20 -31.03
N PHE A 18 -4.34 -21.75 -31.98
CA PHE A 18 -3.40 -20.64 -31.73
C PHE A 18 -4.15 -19.35 -31.34
N TRP A 19 -5.20 -19.02 -32.06
CA TRP A 19 -5.98 -17.82 -31.77
C TRP A 19 -6.77 -17.92 -30.48
N VAL A 20 -7.26 -19.11 -30.13
CA VAL A 20 -7.87 -19.36 -28.82
C VAL A 20 -6.83 -19.10 -27.70
N GLY A 21 -5.60 -19.57 -27.85
CA GLY A 21 -4.53 -19.27 -26.89
C GLY A 21 -4.23 -17.78 -26.78
N VAL A 22 -4.13 -17.07 -27.90
CA VAL A 22 -3.93 -15.61 -27.93
C VAL A 22 -5.07 -14.88 -27.22
N LEU A 23 -6.32 -15.24 -27.46
CA LEU A 23 -7.48 -14.63 -26.80
C LEU A 23 -7.50 -14.89 -25.30
N LEU A 24 -7.12 -16.09 -24.86
CA LEU A 24 -7.00 -16.41 -23.43
C LEU A 24 -5.92 -15.58 -22.75
N VAL A 25 -4.77 -15.38 -23.40
CA VAL A 25 -3.71 -14.52 -22.88
C VAL A 25 -4.18 -13.06 -22.78
N ILE A 26 -4.81 -12.53 -23.84
CA ILE A 26 -5.36 -11.17 -23.85
C ILE A 26 -6.39 -11.02 -22.72
N TYR A 27 -7.29 -11.97 -22.57
CA TYR A 27 -8.32 -11.95 -21.53
C TYR A 27 -7.68 -11.99 -20.12
N GLY A 28 -6.69 -12.85 -19.91
CA GLY A 28 -5.97 -12.93 -18.63
C GLY A 28 -5.23 -11.64 -18.28
N VAL A 29 -4.53 -11.04 -19.25
CA VAL A 29 -3.86 -9.74 -19.08
C VAL A 29 -4.88 -8.64 -18.79
N PHE A 30 -5.98 -8.59 -19.52
CA PHE A 30 -7.05 -7.61 -19.30
C PHE A 30 -7.64 -7.74 -17.89
N ASN A 31 -7.98 -8.95 -17.44
CA ASN A 31 -8.50 -9.16 -16.09
C ASN A 31 -7.48 -8.78 -15.00
N ALA A 32 -6.21 -9.10 -15.21
CA ALA A 32 -5.17 -8.76 -14.26
C ALA A 32 -4.89 -7.24 -14.16
N THR A 33 -5.22 -6.48 -15.22
CA THR A 33 -4.95 -5.03 -15.28
C THR A 33 -6.21 -4.17 -15.09
N SER A 34 -7.39 -4.75 -15.27
CA SER A 34 -8.68 -4.06 -15.10
C SER A 34 -8.82 -3.33 -13.76
N PRO A 35 -8.44 -3.90 -12.61
CA PRO A 35 -8.50 -3.20 -11.32
C PRO A 35 -7.68 -1.91 -11.26
N TYR A 36 -6.56 -1.86 -11.98
CA TYR A 36 -5.70 -0.66 -12.02
C TYR A 36 -6.21 0.41 -12.98
N LEU A 37 -7.02 0.02 -13.97
CA LEU A 37 -7.68 0.95 -14.90
C LEU A 37 -8.93 1.57 -14.29
N THR A 38 -9.47 0.95 -13.24
CA THR A 38 -10.67 1.41 -12.51
C THR A 38 -10.33 2.05 -11.17
N THR A 39 -9.10 2.52 -10.98
CA THR A 39 -8.70 3.22 -9.76
C THR A 39 -9.66 4.39 -9.51
N HIS A 40 -10.32 4.35 -8.36
CA HIS A 40 -11.20 5.43 -7.95
C HIS A 40 -10.39 6.51 -7.22
N TYR A 41 -10.44 7.73 -7.74
CA TYR A 41 -9.88 8.89 -7.05
C TYR A 41 -10.94 9.48 -6.12
N LEU A 42 -10.55 9.74 -4.89
CA LEU A 42 -11.45 10.29 -3.88
C LEU A 42 -11.73 11.77 -4.16
N THR A 43 -12.98 12.16 -3.98
CA THR A 43 -13.38 13.58 -4.02
C THR A 43 -13.19 14.21 -2.64
N THR A 44 -12.91 15.51 -2.60
CA THR A 44 -12.74 16.23 -1.34
C THR A 44 -13.99 16.11 -0.47
N GLY A 45 -13.83 15.57 0.75
CA GLY A 45 -14.95 15.32 1.67
C GLY A 45 -15.66 13.97 1.47
N GLU A 46 -15.19 13.13 0.58
CA GLU A 46 -15.68 11.75 0.44
C GLU A 46 -15.29 10.92 1.66
N GLU A 47 -16.25 10.24 2.26
CA GLU A 47 -15.99 9.31 3.35
C GLU A 47 -15.30 8.06 2.79
N ILE A 48 -14.14 7.75 3.36
CA ILE A 48 -13.41 6.51 3.05
C ILE A 48 -14.18 5.37 3.72
N ILE A 49 -14.95 4.64 2.92
CA ILE A 49 -15.70 3.47 3.39
C ILE A 49 -14.71 2.33 3.58
N ASN A 50 -14.57 1.88 4.82
CA ASN A 50 -13.83 0.67 5.20
C ASN A 50 -14.63 -0.57 4.76
N ASP A 51 -14.78 -0.78 3.47
CA ASP A 51 -15.39 -1.99 2.96
C ASP A 51 -14.31 -3.04 2.71
N GLN A 52 -14.15 -3.95 3.67
CA GLN A 52 -13.23 -5.09 3.55
C GLN A 52 -13.58 -6.01 2.37
N SER A 53 -14.72 -5.84 1.73
CA SER A 53 -15.12 -6.61 0.55
C SER A 53 -14.40 -6.18 -0.73
N ASN A 54 -13.81 -5.00 -0.78
CA ASN A 54 -13.05 -4.47 -1.92
C ASN A 54 -11.55 -4.81 -1.86
N THR A 55 -11.21 -5.95 -1.29
CA THR A 55 -9.84 -6.44 -1.08
C THR A 55 -9.08 -6.84 -2.35
N SER A 56 -9.56 -6.51 -3.52
CA SER A 56 -9.04 -7.08 -4.77
C SER A 56 -7.84 -6.37 -5.36
N VAL A 57 -7.36 -5.27 -4.76
CA VAL A 57 -6.25 -4.52 -5.34
C VAL A 57 -5.03 -4.61 -4.44
N GLU A 58 -4.16 -5.59 -4.71
CA GLU A 58 -2.91 -5.81 -4.01
C GLU A 58 -2.10 -4.52 -3.81
N GLY A 59 -2.03 -4.05 -2.59
CA GLY A 59 -1.10 -2.98 -2.17
C GLY A 59 -1.51 -1.57 -2.58
N GLU A 60 -2.73 -1.36 -3.03
CA GLU A 60 -3.27 -0.06 -3.34
C GLU A 60 -4.16 0.39 -2.19
N VAL A 61 -4.35 1.65 -2.02
CA VAL A 61 -5.03 2.35 -0.95
C VAL A 61 -6.10 1.49 -0.25
N TYR A 62 -5.61 0.56 0.54
CA TYR A 62 -6.43 -0.31 1.35
C TYR A 62 -6.92 0.53 2.52
N GLU A 63 -8.23 0.64 2.67
CA GLU A 63 -8.85 1.34 3.78
C GLU A 63 -8.43 2.83 3.97
N GLY A 64 -7.87 3.47 2.95
CA GLY A 64 -7.41 4.85 3.06
C GLY A 64 -6.12 5.05 3.86
N TYR A 65 -5.43 3.98 4.23
CA TYR A 65 -4.13 4.07 4.89
C TYR A 65 -3.01 4.19 3.86
N ILE A 66 -2.13 5.14 4.09
CA ILE A 66 -0.96 5.41 3.24
C ILE A 66 0.33 5.31 4.05
N PRO A 67 1.47 4.95 3.40
CA PRO A 67 2.76 4.90 4.08
C PRO A 67 3.15 6.27 4.64
N ALA A 68 3.55 6.30 5.91
CA ALA A 68 4.00 7.51 6.56
C ALA A 68 5.44 7.85 6.17
N THR A 69 5.73 9.14 5.96
CA THR A 69 7.11 9.63 5.97
C THR A 69 7.70 9.47 7.37
N PRO A 70 9.05 9.52 7.56
CA PRO A 70 9.64 9.39 8.88
C PRO A 70 9.09 10.38 9.92
N GLU A 71 8.83 11.62 9.50
CA GLU A 71 8.26 12.66 10.34
C GLU A 71 6.81 12.33 10.71
N LYS A 72 6.00 11.96 9.71
CA LYS A 72 4.59 11.57 9.91
C LYS A 72 4.47 10.30 10.75
N HIS A 73 5.37 9.34 10.55
CA HIS A 73 5.45 8.12 11.36
C HIS A 73 5.63 8.45 12.84
N ARG A 74 6.55 9.39 13.16
CA ARG A 74 6.77 9.81 14.54
C ARG A 74 5.55 10.55 15.11
N GLU A 75 4.92 11.43 14.34
CA GLU A 75 3.69 12.13 14.71
C GLU A 75 2.57 11.14 15.05
N VAL A 76 2.29 10.18 14.16
CA VAL A 76 1.28 9.13 14.34
C VAL A 76 1.58 8.26 15.57
N TRP A 77 2.85 7.96 15.81
CA TRP A 77 3.25 7.21 17.01
C TRP A 77 2.99 8.01 18.28
N HIS A 78 3.32 9.31 18.31
CA HIS A 78 3.03 10.19 19.44
C HIS A 78 1.52 10.30 19.70
N GLU A 79 0.71 10.42 18.67
CA GLU A 79 -0.74 10.43 18.80
C GLU A 79 -1.26 9.13 19.44
N LYS A 80 -0.80 7.99 18.96
CA LYS A 80 -1.16 6.68 19.55
C LYS A 80 -0.69 6.54 21.00
N ILE A 81 0.49 7.06 21.33
CA ILE A 81 0.98 7.10 22.72
C ILE A 81 0.08 7.97 23.57
N LYS A 82 -0.27 9.18 23.09
CA LYS A 82 -1.16 10.10 23.81
C LYS A 82 -2.48 9.42 24.16
N ILE A 83 -3.13 8.78 23.19
CA ILE A 83 -4.37 8.03 23.42
C ILE A 83 -4.17 6.95 24.50
N LYS A 84 -3.07 6.20 24.46
CA LYS A 84 -2.78 5.17 25.47
C LYS A 84 -2.52 5.76 26.86
N LEU A 85 -1.83 6.90 26.95
CA LEU A 85 -1.58 7.58 28.21
C LEU A 85 -2.88 8.05 28.87
N THR A 86 -3.83 8.56 28.07
CA THR A 86 -5.15 8.96 28.59
C THR A 86 -6.03 7.77 28.93
N ASP A 87 -6.20 6.83 28.01
CA ASP A 87 -7.19 5.76 28.12
C ASP A 87 -6.77 4.63 29.08
N VAL A 88 -5.47 4.32 29.13
CA VAL A 88 -4.98 3.18 29.91
C VAL A 88 -4.33 3.63 31.21
N PHE A 89 -3.54 4.72 31.18
CA PHE A 89 -2.81 5.21 32.35
C PHE A 89 -3.56 6.32 33.09
N GLY A 90 -4.69 6.80 32.53
CA GLY A 90 -5.57 7.78 33.18
C GLY A 90 -5.00 9.19 33.32
N LEU A 91 -4.01 9.54 32.49
CA LEU A 91 -3.47 10.90 32.46
C LEU A 91 -4.49 11.85 31.87
N THR A 92 -4.45 13.10 32.32
CA THR A 92 -5.16 14.18 31.65
C THR A 92 -4.52 14.52 30.30
N ASP A 93 -5.24 15.14 29.38
CA ASP A 93 -4.71 15.59 28.10
C ASP A 93 -3.45 16.45 28.25
N SER A 94 -3.40 17.33 29.25
CA SER A 94 -2.24 18.18 29.52
C SER A 94 -1.02 17.38 29.98
N GLU A 95 -1.22 16.40 30.86
CA GLU A 95 -0.13 15.53 31.34
C GLU A 95 0.40 14.63 30.20
N ALA A 96 -0.51 14.08 29.39
CA ALA A 96 -0.13 13.29 28.23
C ALA A 96 0.64 14.12 27.20
N GLN A 97 0.23 15.38 26.98
CA GLN A 97 0.92 16.28 26.08
C GLN A 97 2.34 16.62 26.58
N ASN A 98 2.53 16.86 27.89
CA ASN A 98 3.85 17.08 28.47
C ASN A 98 4.77 15.84 28.27
N VAL A 99 4.21 14.64 28.37
CA VAL A 99 4.96 13.42 28.07
C VAL A 99 5.39 13.38 26.60
N ILE A 100 4.49 13.71 25.68
CA ILE A 100 4.81 13.74 24.23
C ILE A 100 5.92 14.74 23.94
N GLU A 101 5.85 15.96 24.47
CA GLU A 101 6.89 16.99 24.30
C GLU A 101 8.25 16.51 24.81
N LYS A 102 8.25 15.77 25.94
CA LYS A 102 9.46 15.14 26.45
C LYS A 102 10.00 14.06 25.50
N LEU A 103 9.13 13.21 24.94
CA LEU A 103 9.50 12.19 23.98
C LEU A 103 10.05 12.76 22.65
N GLU A 104 9.57 13.92 22.21
CA GLU A 104 10.07 14.60 21.01
C GLU A 104 11.54 15.00 21.12
N SER A 105 12.02 15.32 22.31
CA SER A 105 13.42 15.65 22.55
C SER A 105 14.36 14.43 22.65
N MET A 106 13.81 13.21 22.68
CA MET A 106 14.54 11.97 22.87
C MET A 106 14.76 11.21 21.57
N ASN A 107 15.82 10.43 21.49
CA ASN A 107 15.91 9.37 20.48
C ASN A 107 14.99 8.18 20.86
N LEU A 108 14.70 7.31 19.89
CA LEU A 108 13.75 6.19 20.09
C LEU A 108 14.13 5.27 21.27
N LYS A 109 15.42 5.00 21.46
CA LYS A 109 15.89 4.13 22.53
C LYS A 109 15.64 4.74 23.91
N GLU A 110 15.91 6.04 24.04
CA GLU A 110 15.64 6.82 25.24
C GLU A 110 14.14 6.93 25.52
N ALA A 111 13.35 7.17 24.47
CA ALA A 111 11.89 7.26 24.57
C ALA A 111 11.27 5.95 25.07
N TYR A 112 11.71 4.80 24.54
CA TYR A 112 11.24 3.49 25.04
C TYR A 112 11.65 3.25 26.48
N ALA A 113 12.91 3.53 26.84
CA ALA A 113 13.40 3.36 28.20
C ALA A 113 12.62 4.25 29.19
N TYR A 114 12.31 5.48 28.80
CA TYR A 114 11.50 6.40 29.61
C TYR A 114 10.08 5.85 29.84
N LEU A 115 9.39 5.41 28.78
CA LEU A 115 8.03 4.85 28.90
C LEU A 115 8.01 3.56 29.71
N GLU A 116 9.05 2.72 29.59
CA GLU A 116 9.21 1.52 30.39
C GLU A 116 9.40 1.86 31.87
N GLN A 117 10.29 2.77 32.19
CA GLN A 117 10.61 3.12 33.59
C GLN A 117 9.49 3.85 34.29
N GLU A 118 8.85 4.84 33.65
CA GLU A 118 7.84 5.69 34.29
C GLU A 118 6.45 5.06 34.29
N TYR A 119 6.12 4.28 33.26
CA TYR A 119 4.77 3.72 33.07
C TYR A 119 4.74 2.20 33.07
N ASN A 120 5.88 1.53 33.25
CA ASN A 120 6.01 0.08 33.11
C ASN A 120 5.46 -0.44 31.78
N TRP A 121 5.66 0.35 30.70
CA TRP A 121 5.03 0.13 29.41
C TRP A 121 6.02 -0.34 28.34
N TYR A 122 6.08 -1.65 28.11
CA TYR A 122 6.93 -2.32 27.11
C TYR A 122 6.30 -2.30 25.69
N GLY A 123 5.04 -1.90 25.55
CA GLY A 123 4.29 -1.93 24.30
C GLY A 123 4.55 -0.75 23.35
N ALA A 124 5.27 0.28 23.78
CA ALA A 124 5.51 1.49 23.01
C ALA A 124 6.28 1.22 21.69
N ARG A 125 7.17 0.23 21.69
CA ARG A 125 7.89 -0.22 20.50
C ARG A 125 6.95 -0.76 19.43
N TYR A 126 5.99 -1.59 19.79
CA TYR A 126 5.02 -2.15 18.84
C TYR A 126 4.13 -1.07 18.25
N LEU A 127 3.71 -0.09 19.03
CA LEU A 127 2.96 1.07 18.51
C LEU A 127 3.78 1.87 17.50
N TYR A 128 5.10 1.96 17.69
CA TYR A 128 5.96 2.60 16.71
C TYR A 128 6.01 1.78 15.41
N GLU A 129 6.20 0.48 15.49
CA GLU A 129 6.20 -0.41 14.33
C GLU A 129 4.86 -0.33 13.57
N ASP A 130 3.73 -0.25 14.29
CA ASP A 130 2.37 -0.12 13.73
C ASP A 130 2.04 1.29 13.20
N SER A 131 2.92 2.28 13.40
CA SER A 131 2.69 3.67 12.98
C SER A 131 3.30 4.01 11.62
N THR A 132 3.72 2.99 10.85
CA THR A 132 4.25 3.14 9.50
C THR A 132 3.20 3.53 8.46
N TYR A 133 1.93 3.41 8.82
CA TYR A 133 0.78 3.78 8.00
C TYR A 133 -0.17 4.65 8.81
N TYR A 134 -0.84 5.57 8.13
CA TYR A 134 -1.87 6.41 8.75
C TYR A 134 -3.03 6.61 7.79
N LYS A 135 -4.19 6.95 8.35
CA LYS A 135 -5.38 7.26 7.55
C LYS A 135 -5.17 8.63 6.90
N GLY A 136 -4.99 8.62 5.57
CA GLY A 136 -4.80 9.85 4.80
C GLY A 136 -6.09 10.60 4.57
N THR A 137 -5.97 11.88 4.19
CA THR A 137 -7.05 12.65 3.57
C THR A 137 -7.26 12.22 2.11
N ALA A 138 -8.38 12.61 1.50
CA ALA A 138 -8.62 12.31 0.08
C ALA A 138 -7.49 12.86 -0.82
N GLU A 139 -6.97 14.04 -0.51
CA GLU A 139 -5.87 14.67 -1.24
C GLU A 139 -4.57 13.88 -1.11
N GLU A 140 -4.22 13.45 0.12
CA GLU A 140 -3.01 12.66 0.39
C GLU A 140 -3.09 11.28 -0.27
N ILE A 141 -4.24 10.64 -0.22
CA ILE A 141 -4.48 9.35 -0.86
C ILE A 141 -4.35 9.47 -2.38
N ASN A 142 -4.97 10.48 -2.98
CA ASN A 142 -4.89 10.72 -4.42
C ASN A 142 -3.44 11.01 -4.86
N ALA A 143 -2.70 11.82 -4.10
CA ALA A 143 -1.29 12.10 -4.38
C ALA A 143 -0.40 10.84 -4.24
N TYR A 144 -0.69 9.98 -3.29
CA TYR A 144 -0.01 8.69 -3.15
C TYR A 144 -0.30 7.76 -4.33
N LEU A 145 -1.56 7.72 -4.80
CA LEU A 145 -1.95 6.95 -5.99
C LEU A 145 -1.23 7.46 -7.23
N ASP A 146 -1.21 8.77 -7.46
CA ASP A 146 -0.52 9.38 -8.59
C ASP A 146 0.96 8.99 -8.61
N LYS A 147 1.66 9.15 -7.48
CA LYS A 147 3.06 8.76 -7.37
C LYS A 147 3.28 7.28 -7.64
N LYS A 148 2.39 6.43 -7.14
CA LYS A 148 2.47 4.99 -7.34
C LYS A 148 2.23 4.59 -8.79
N LEU A 149 1.37 5.32 -9.50
CA LEU A 149 1.09 5.12 -10.92
C LEU A 149 2.19 5.69 -11.82
N GLU A 150 2.82 6.81 -11.45
CA GLU A 150 3.96 7.39 -12.17
C GLU A 150 5.17 6.45 -12.20
N ASP A 151 5.49 5.80 -11.08
CA ASP A 151 6.59 4.85 -10.98
C ASP A 151 6.35 3.56 -11.79
N LYS A 152 5.10 3.30 -12.15
CA LYS A 152 4.69 2.12 -12.93
C LYS A 152 4.17 2.58 -14.29
N THR A 153 5.08 2.83 -15.23
CA THR A 153 4.62 3.06 -16.61
C THR A 153 3.73 1.90 -17.04
N PHE A 154 2.59 2.21 -17.63
CA PHE A 154 1.59 1.26 -18.11
C PHE A 154 2.23 0.09 -18.89
N SER A 155 3.25 0.38 -19.72
CA SER A 155 4.01 -0.61 -20.47
C SER A 155 4.81 -1.59 -19.60
N PHE A 156 5.41 -1.13 -18.50
CA PHE A 156 6.18 -1.99 -17.58
C PHE A 156 5.26 -2.92 -16.80
N TYR A 157 4.13 -2.42 -16.36
CA TYR A 157 3.14 -3.20 -15.63
C TYR A 157 2.55 -4.33 -16.49
N TYR A 158 2.17 -4.01 -17.73
CA TYR A 158 1.69 -5.01 -18.68
C TYR A 158 2.76 -6.04 -19.02
N ALA A 159 4.01 -5.63 -19.24
CA ALA A 159 5.11 -6.55 -19.50
C ALA A 159 5.35 -7.50 -18.33
N ARG A 160 5.29 -7.02 -17.09
CA ARG A 160 5.44 -7.83 -15.89
C ARG A 160 4.30 -8.84 -15.76
N LYS A 161 3.06 -8.40 -15.86
CA LYS A 161 1.90 -9.31 -15.79
C LYS A 161 1.87 -10.31 -16.94
N PHE A 162 2.30 -9.94 -18.13
CA PHE A 162 2.48 -10.85 -19.25
C PHE A 162 3.56 -11.92 -18.96
N ALA A 163 4.69 -11.51 -18.38
CA ALA A 163 5.76 -12.44 -17.98
C ALA A 163 5.30 -13.40 -16.88
N ASP A 164 4.56 -12.92 -15.88
CA ASP A 164 3.98 -13.73 -14.81
C ASP A 164 3.01 -14.78 -15.41
N PHE A 165 2.19 -14.38 -16.38
CA PHE A 165 1.24 -15.27 -17.04
C PHE A 165 1.94 -16.30 -17.95
N ALA A 166 2.99 -15.90 -18.65
CA ALA A 166 3.81 -16.82 -19.46
C ALA A 166 4.57 -17.83 -18.59
N GLY A 167 5.02 -17.44 -17.40
CA GLY A 167 5.67 -18.33 -16.43
C GLY A 167 4.75 -19.41 -15.84
N LEU A 168 3.43 -19.21 -15.88
CA LEU A 168 2.45 -20.20 -15.43
C LEU A 168 2.20 -21.32 -16.47
N TYR A 169 2.62 -21.11 -17.72
CA TYR A 169 2.37 -22.04 -18.83
C TYR A 169 3.64 -22.73 -19.39
N MET A 170 4.80 -22.48 -18.78
CA MET A 170 6.05 -23.18 -19.04
C MET A 170 6.37 -24.15 -17.93
#